data_374ddfc02a449751dcc7a17421cdc33e
#
_entry.id   374ddfc02a449751dcc7a17421cdc33e
#
_cell.length_a   1.000
_cell.length_b   1.000
_cell.length_c   1.000
_cell.angle_alpha   90.00
_cell.angle_beta   90.00
_cell.angle_gamma   90.00
#
_symmetry.space_group_name_H-M   'P 1'
#
loop_
_entity.id
_entity.type
_entity.pdbx_description
1 polymer ?
#
loop_
_entity_poly.entity_id
_entity_poly.type
_entity_poly.pdbx_seq_one_letter_code
_entity_poly.pdbx_strand_id
1 'polypeptide(L)'
;ERYLYLVALQDRNETLFYRVVQNNIEEIMPLIYTPTVGKACQEFQHIFRQSRGLYVSIQDRGRVRQLLENWPHSDARMIVVTDGERILGLGDLGADGMGIAIGKLALYTACAGIHPTQCIPVMLDVGTNNEALLNDPLYNGIERKRVRGEEYDALFAEFIAAANEVFPGVVIQLEDFGNTNAFRLLADYRDRCCLFDDDIQGTGAVTVAGIISAMRLTGGDLTKQKLLFLGAGEAGVGTADIFCEALIQAGVAPDEARRRSWLFDSTGLVVAERSGLAPHKLPYAHEHP
;
A
#
# COMPACT_ATOMS: atom_id res chain seq x y z
N GLU A 1 0.40 -17.96 17.25
CA GLU A 1 1.49 -18.93 17.45
C GLU A 1 2.19 -19.32 16.14
N ARG A 2 1.47 -19.79 15.09
CA ARG A 2 2.08 -20.18 13.80
C ARG A 2 2.88 -19.05 13.15
N TYR A 3 2.35 -17.80 13.15
CA TYR A 3 3.07 -16.62 12.67
C TYR A 3 4.42 -16.45 13.39
N LEU A 4 4.41 -16.50 14.72
CA LEU A 4 5.63 -16.34 15.52
C LEU A 4 6.66 -17.45 15.25
N TYR A 5 6.19 -18.67 15.00
CA TYR A 5 7.07 -19.77 14.61
C TYR A 5 7.73 -19.52 13.25
N LEU A 6 6.94 -19.04 12.27
CA LEU A 6 7.45 -18.69 10.93
C LEU A 6 8.45 -17.55 10.98
N VAL A 7 8.17 -16.49 11.74
CA VAL A 7 9.11 -15.37 11.95
C VAL A 7 10.41 -15.88 12.58
N ALA A 8 10.31 -16.73 13.63
CA ALA A 8 11.48 -17.32 14.26
C ALA A 8 12.27 -18.26 13.33
N LEU A 9 11.60 -18.93 12.39
CA LEU A 9 12.26 -19.72 11.36
C LEU A 9 12.99 -18.81 10.36
N GLN A 10 12.34 -17.74 9.92
CA GLN A 10 12.93 -16.76 9.01
C GLN A 10 14.19 -16.13 9.61
N ASP A 11 14.17 -15.81 10.91
CA ASP A 11 15.34 -15.25 11.61
C ASP A 11 16.54 -16.20 11.66
N ARG A 12 16.28 -17.52 11.77
CA ARG A 12 17.32 -18.53 11.91
C ARG A 12 17.79 -19.09 10.58
N ASN A 13 16.89 -19.24 9.64
CA ASN A 13 17.17 -19.82 8.31
C ASN A 13 16.17 -19.33 7.28
N GLU A 14 16.45 -18.17 6.70
CA GLU A 14 15.56 -17.52 5.73
C GLU A 14 15.34 -18.38 4.48
N THR A 15 16.36 -19.08 4.00
CA THR A 15 16.22 -20.00 2.86
C THR A 15 15.20 -21.11 3.15
N LEU A 16 15.27 -21.70 4.35
CA LEU A 16 14.31 -22.74 4.76
C LEU A 16 12.91 -22.14 4.94
N PHE A 17 12.81 -20.94 5.50
CA PHE A 17 11.52 -20.23 5.62
C PHE A 17 10.84 -20.10 4.25
N TYR A 18 11.51 -19.54 3.25
CA TYR A 18 10.93 -19.39 1.92
C TYR A 18 10.64 -20.73 1.25
N ARG A 19 11.46 -21.75 1.48
CA ARG A 19 11.17 -23.10 0.97
C ARG A 19 9.89 -23.68 1.58
N VAL A 20 9.69 -23.50 2.87
CA VAL A 20 8.46 -23.93 3.57
C VAL A 20 7.25 -23.15 3.05
N VAL A 21 7.37 -21.82 2.89
CA VAL A 21 6.29 -20.96 2.34
C VAL A 21 5.91 -21.42 0.94
N GLN A 22 6.87 -21.55 0.03
CA GLN A 22 6.62 -21.93 -1.36
C GLN A 22 5.99 -23.31 -1.52
N ASN A 23 6.44 -24.28 -0.71
CA ASN A 23 5.89 -25.64 -0.78
C ASN A 23 4.47 -25.75 -0.19
N ASN A 24 4.02 -24.75 0.61
CA ASN A 24 2.74 -24.76 1.30
C ASN A 24 2.04 -23.40 1.18
N ILE A 25 2.11 -22.78 0.01
CA ILE A 25 1.73 -21.38 -0.18
C ILE A 25 0.26 -21.12 0.19
N GLU A 26 -0.66 -22.01 -0.15
CA GLU A 26 -2.09 -21.85 0.14
C GLU A 26 -2.38 -21.82 1.65
N GLU A 27 -1.68 -22.62 2.44
CA GLU A 27 -1.83 -22.66 3.89
C GLU A 27 -1.08 -21.53 4.59
N ILE A 28 0.11 -21.15 4.09
CA ILE A 28 1.01 -20.25 4.79
C ILE A 28 0.79 -18.78 4.40
N MET A 29 0.36 -18.48 3.19
CA MET A 29 0.11 -17.09 2.75
C MET A 29 -0.77 -16.31 3.74
N PRO A 30 -1.94 -16.80 4.20
CA PRO A 30 -2.76 -16.09 5.16
C PRO A 30 -2.13 -16.00 6.58
N LEU A 31 -1.04 -16.71 6.82
CA LEU A 31 -0.29 -16.62 8.08
C LEU A 31 0.79 -15.52 8.01
N ILE A 32 1.48 -15.37 6.89
CA ILE A 32 2.56 -14.37 6.73
C ILE A 32 2.05 -13.01 6.23
N TYR A 33 0.81 -12.96 5.71
CA TYR A 33 0.17 -11.74 5.27
C TYR A 33 -1.27 -11.65 5.81
N THR A 34 -2.22 -11.12 5.02
CA THR A 34 -3.61 -10.99 5.47
C THR A 34 -4.29 -12.36 5.63
N PRO A 35 -5.10 -12.59 6.69
CA PRO A 35 -5.47 -11.63 7.75
C PRO A 35 -4.51 -11.55 8.94
N THR A 36 -3.58 -12.48 9.08
CA THR A 36 -2.76 -12.62 10.30
C THR A 36 -1.82 -11.43 10.52
N VAL A 37 -1.26 -10.86 9.45
CA VAL A 37 -0.35 -9.70 9.52
C VAL A 37 -1.02 -8.49 10.18
N GLY A 38 -2.33 -8.28 10.00
CA GLY A 38 -3.05 -7.20 10.66
C GLY A 38 -2.98 -7.32 12.19
N LYS A 39 -3.22 -8.53 12.71
CA LYS A 39 -3.06 -8.80 14.15
C LYS A 39 -1.60 -8.69 14.59
N ALA A 40 -0.66 -9.14 13.76
CA ALA A 40 0.76 -9.01 14.04
C ALA A 40 1.20 -7.53 14.13
N CYS A 41 0.66 -6.64 13.29
CA CYS A 41 0.92 -5.21 13.39
C CYS A 41 0.33 -4.58 14.66
N GLN A 42 -0.86 -5.00 15.10
CA GLN A 42 -1.44 -4.53 16.37
C GLN A 42 -0.60 -4.91 17.60
N GLU A 43 0.15 -5.98 17.52
CA GLU A 43 0.99 -6.51 18.58
C GLU A 43 2.50 -6.36 18.24
N PHE A 44 2.83 -5.56 17.23
CA PHE A 44 4.17 -5.59 16.59
C PHE A 44 5.29 -5.41 17.60
N GLN A 45 5.21 -4.42 18.48
CA GLN A 45 6.24 -4.17 19.50
C GLN A 45 6.32 -5.26 20.57
N HIS A 46 5.17 -5.85 20.90
CA HIS A 46 5.09 -6.94 21.89
C HIS A 46 5.65 -8.26 21.38
N ILE A 47 5.70 -8.47 20.05
CA ILE A 47 6.22 -9.68 19.41
C ILE A 47 7.54 -9.44 18.68
N PHE A 48 8.07 -8.22 18.75
CA PHE A 48 9.32 -7.82 18.07
C PHE A 48 10.50 -8.68 18.51
N ARG A 49 11.29 -9.14 17.53
CA ARG A 49 12.50 -9.95 17.76
C ARG A 49 13.75 -9.26 17.22
N GLN A 50 13.70 -8.86 15.97
CA GLN A 50 14.78 -8.11 15.32
C GLN A 50 14.22 -7.24 14.20
N SER A 51 14.91 -6.16 13.91
CA SER A 51 14.55 -5.28 12.79
C SER A 51 14.77 -6.03 11.47
N ARG A 52 13.74 -5.98 10.60
CA ARG A 52 13.80 -6.52 9.23
C ARG A 52 13.64 -5.46 8.18
N GLY A 53 13.47 -4.21 8.57
CA GLY A 53 13.27 -3.10 7.68
C GLY A 53 13.98 -1.85 8.14
N LEU A 54 13.92 -0.83 7.31
CA LEU A 54 14.52 0.45 7.55
C LEU A 54 13.45 1.44 8.05
N TYR A 55 13.69 2.03 9.20
CA TYR A 55 12.88 3.13 9.72
C TYR A 55 13.52 4.46 9.32
N VAL A 56 12.75 5.28 8.63
CA VAL A 56 13.12 6.65 8.25
C VAL A 56 12.13 7.59 8.92
N SER A 57 12.58 8.29 9.93
CA SER A 57 11.72 9.15 10.72
C SER A 57 11.74 10.60 10.24
N ILE A 58 10.74 11.37 10.65
CA ILE A 58 10.72 12.82 10.40
C ILE A 58 11.93 13.55 10.99
N GLN A 59 12.58 12.96 11.99
CA GLN A 59 13.78 13.49 12.62
C GLN A 59 15.05 13.23 11.79
N ASP A 60 14.98 12.37 10.78
CA ASP A 60 16.09 11.99 9.91
C ASP A 60 16.21 12.85 8.65
N ARG A 61 15.39 13.89 8.53
CA ARG A 61 15.49 14.84 7.41
C ARG A 61 16.91 15.38 7.27
N GLY A 62 17.40 15.43 6.04
CA GLY A 62 18.79 15.80 5.71
C GLY A 62 19.78 14.63 5.82
N ARG A 63 19.35 13.43 6.25
CA ARG A 63 20.21 12.24 6.43
C ARG A 63 19.62 10.96 5.82
N VAL A 64 18.51 11.07 5.08
CA VAL A 64 17.79 9.88 4.54
C VAL A 64 18.70 9.07 3.63
N ARG A 65 19.52 9.72 2.79
CA ARG A 65 20.51 9.05 1.95
C ARG A 65 21.45 8.17 2.77
N GLN A 66 22.01 8.71 3.87
CA GLN A 66 22.93 7.96 4.73
C GLN A 66 22.26 6.74 5.37
N LEU A 67 20.98 6.85 5.73
CA LEU A 67 20.21 5.70 6.24
C LEU A 67 20.05 4.62 5.19
N LEU A 68 19.73 4.98 3.95
CA LEU A 68 19.61 4.02 2.85
C LEU A 68 20.95 3.36 2.50
N GLU A 69 22.06 4.11 2.54
CA GLU A 69 23.42 3.59 2.34
C GLU A 69 23.86 2.58 3.42
N ASN A 70 23.21 2.61 4.60
CA ASN A 70 23.45 1.61 5.64
C ASN A 70 22.76 0.26 5.36
N TRP A 71 21.90 0.16 4.34
CA TRP A 71 21.32 -1.11 3.97
C TRP A 71 22.41 -2.09 3.50
N PRO A 72 22.44 -3.34 4.01
CA PRO A 72 23.60 -4.23 3.79
C PRO A 72 23.77 -4.72 2.35
N HIS A 73 22.77 -4.50 1.49
CA HIS A 73 22.74 -4.98 0.10
C HIS A 73 22.55 -3.80 -0.86
N SER A 74 23.50 -3.63 -1.79
CA SER A 74 23.50 -2.52 -2.74
C SER A 74 22.67 -2.77 -4.02
N ASP A 75 22.15 -3.99 -4.21
CA ASP A 75 21.44 -4.44 -5.41
C ASP A 75 19.91 -4.51 -5.20
N ALA A 76 19.37 -3.64 -4.33
CA ALA A 76 17.94 -3.57 -4.09
C ALA A 76 17.17 -3.32 -5.39
N ARG A 77 16.06 -4.07 -5.56
CA ARG A 77 15.17 -4.00 -6.72
C ARG A 77 13.77 -3.57 -6.37
N MET A 78 13.37 -3.80 -5.13
CA MET A 78 12.02 -3.54 -4.66
C MET A 78 12.04 -2.90 -3.28
N ILE A 79 11.42 -1.76 -3.15
CA ILE A 79 11.10 -1.11 -1.88
C ILE A 79 9.59 -1.15 -1.70
N VAL A 80 9.11 -1.65 -0.57
CA VAL A 80 7.75 -1.42 -0.11
C VAL A 80 7.83 -0.43 1.04
N VAL A 81 7.22 0.71 0.85
CA VAL A 81 7.20 1.80 1.83
C VAL A 81 5.79 2.06 2.33
N THR A 82 5.67 2.26 3.64
CA THR A 82 4.41 2.65 4.29
C THR A 82 4.67 3.78 5.28
N ASP A 83 3.67 4.63 5.52
CA ASP A 83 3.68 5.56 6.66
C ASP A 83 2.77 5.07 7.81
N GLY A 84 2.16 3.90 7.64
CA GLY A 84 1.33 3.25 8.65
C GLY A 84 0.01 3.94 8.95
N GLU A 85 -0.44 4.88 8.11
CA GLU A 85 -1.63 5.69 8.39
C GLU A 85 -2.94 4.90 8.23
N ARG A 86 -2.99 3.96 7.28
CA ARG A 86 -4.23 3.28 6.89
C ARG A 86 -4.04 1.77 6.75
N ILE A 87 -3.61 1.12 7.79
CA ILE A 87 -3.39 -0.34 7.77
C ILE A 87 -4.72 -1.08 7.64
N LEU A 88 -5.02 -1.57 6.45
CA LEU A 88 -6.24 -2.36 6.18
C LEU A 88 -7.51 -1.67 6.75
N GLY A 89 -8.36 -2.42 7.45
CA GLY A 89 -9.49 -1.91 8.23
C GLY A 89 -9.15 -1.50 9.68
N LEU A 90 -7.85 -1.51 10.05
CA LEU A 90 -7.39 -1.25 11.43
C LEU A 90 -7.09 0.23 11.70
N GLY A 91 -6.89 1.02 10.64
CA GLY A 91 -6.58 2.45 10.74
C GLY A 91 -5.10 2.73 10.98
N ASP A 92 -4.81 3.81 11.71
CA ASP A 92 -3.46 4.29 11.97
C ASP A 92 -2.75 3.40 13.00
N LEU A 93 -1.71 2.70 12.56
CA LEU A 93 -0.82 1.91 13.41
C LEU A 93 0.61 2.48 13.48
N GLY A 94 0.85 3.67 12.90
CA GLY A 94 2.15 4.32 12.97
C GLY A 94 3.30 3.40 12.58
N ALA A 95 4.38 3.41 13.35
CA ALA A 95 5.58 2.62 13.10
C ALA A 95 5.34 1.11 13.11
N ASP A 96 4.30 0.63 13.78
CA ASP A 96 3.92 -0.80 13.82
C ASP A 96 3.42 -1.31 12.47
N GLY A 97 3.05 -0.40 11.56
CA GLY A 97 2.76 -0.69 10.16
C GLY A 97 3.93 -1.32 9.38
N MET A 98 5.16 -1.29 9.90
CA MET A 98 6.31 -1.98 9.30
C MET A 98 6.01 -3.46 9.00
N GLY A 99 5.20 -4.11 9.81
CA GLY A 99 4.81 -5.51 9.59
C GLY A 99 4.14 -5.76 8.23
N ILE A 100 3.40 -4.77 7.71
CA ILE A 100 2.78 -4.82 6.38
C ILE A 100 3.85 -4.87 5.29
N ALA A 101 4.81 -3.94 5.30
CA ALA A 101 5.89 -3.90 4.30
C ALA A 101 6.72 -5.19 4.30
N ILE A 102 7.03 -5.73 5.49
CA ILE A 102 7.72 -7.02 5.64
C ILE A 102 6.91 -8.16 5.01
N GLY A 103 5.62 -8.25 5.35
CA GLY A 103 4.72 -9.30 4.84
C GLY A 103 4.54 -9.21 3.32
N LYS A 104 4.36 -7.99 2.77
CA LYS A 104 4.23 -7.78 1.33
C LYS A 104 5.49 -8.26 0.58
N LEU A 105 6.68 -7.91 1.05
CA LEU A 105 7.93 -8.33 0.43
C LEU A 105 8.18 -9.84 0.58
N ALA A 106 7.70 -10.46 1.65
CA ALA A 106 7.72 -11.92 1.77
C ALA A 106 6.90 -12.60 0.66
N LEU A 107 5.75 -12.01 0.27
CA LEU A 107 4.96 -12.49 -0.86
C LEU A 107 5.69 -12.27 -2.20
N TYR A 108 6.35 -11.14 -2.41
CA TYR A 108 7.14 -10.90 -3.62
C TYR A 108 8.27 -11.92 -3.78
N THR A 109 8.93 -12.28 -2.68
CA THR A 109 9.93 -13.35 -2.72
C THR A 109 9.30 -14.71 -3.00
N ALA A 110 8.25 -15.07 -2.28
CA ALA A 110 7.65 -16.40 -2.38
C ALA A 110 6.94 -16.63 -3.72
N CYS A 111 6.21 -15.60 -4.26
CA CYS A 111 5.33 -15.74 -5.41
C CYS A 111 5.90 -15.13 -6.70
N ALA A 112 6.71 -14.07 -6.61
CA ALA A 112 7.29 -13.41 -7.77
C ALA A 112 8.79 -13.68 -7.96
N GLY A 113 9.45 -14.38 -7.02
CA GLY A 113 10.84 -14.81 -7.16
C GLY A 113 11.87 -13.70 -6.98
N ILE A 114 11.50 -12.55 -6.37
CA ILE A 114 12.45 -11.50 -6.04
C ILE A 114 13.29 -11.99 -4.86
N HIS A 115 14.62 -11.95 -5.00
CA HIS A 115 15.51 -12.43 -3.93
C HIS A 115 15.33 -11.56 -2.67
N PRO A 116 15.28 -12.15 -1.45
CA PRO A 116 15.01 -11.36 -0.24
C PRO A 116 16.03 -10.25 0.03
N THR A 117 17.31 -10.42 -0.37
CA THR A 117 18.33 -9.37 -0.28
C THR A 117 18.06 -8.16 -1.19
N GLN A 118 17.22 -8.33 -2.21
CA GLN A 118 16.82 -7.27 -3.14
C GLN A 118 15.55 -6.53 -2.72
N CYS A 119 15.01 -6.88 -1.56
CA CYS A 119 13.78 -6.35 -0.99
C CYS A 119 14.07 -5.48 0.23
N ILE A 120 13.57 -4.25 0.25
CA ILE A 120 13.72 -3.34 1.40
C ILE A 120 12.35 -2.93 1.91
N PRO A 121 11.90 -3.41 3.08
CA PRO A 121 10.75 -2.84 3.76
C PRO A 121 11.15 -1.52 4.43
N VAL A 122 10.36 -0.46 4.19
CA VAL A 122 10.61 0.88 4.71
C VAL A 122 9.39 1.39 5.45
N MET A 123 9.61 1.92 6.65
CA MET A 123 8.64 2.69 7.42
C MET A 123 9.04 4.15 7.42
N LEU A 124 8.17 5.03 6.92
CA LEU A 124 8.28 6.48 7.09
C LEU A 124 7.57 6.87 8.38
N ASP A 125 8.33 6.95 9.47
CA ASP A 125 7.76 7.31 10.78
C ASP A 125 7.60 8.83 10.91
N VAL A 126 6.38 9.26 10.67
CA VAL A 126 5.96 10.66 10.79
C VAL A 126 5.06 10.90 12.02
N GLY A 127 5.08 9.97 12.97
CA GLY A 127 4.19 9.94 14.12
C GLY A 127 2.87 9.21 13.84
N THR A 128 1.99 9.18 14.82
CA THR A 128 0.69 8.51 14.76
C THR A 128 -0.40 9.32 15.42
N ASN A 129 -1.65 9.18 14.91
CA ASN A 129 -2.83 9.73 15.60
C ASN A 129 -3.52 8.70 16.51
N ASN A 130 -2.98 7.49 16.62
CA ASN A 130 -3.50 6.43 17.48
C ASN A 130 -3.07 6.67 18.93
N GLU A 131 -4.03 7.09 19.76
CA GLU A 131 -3.79 7.37 21.19
C GLU A 131 -3.35 6.13 21.98
N ALA A 132 -3.78 4.93 21.57
CA ALA A 132 -3.36 3.70 22.26
C ALA A 132 -1.85 3.48 22.09
N LEU A 133 -1.32 3.70 20.89
CA LEU A 133 0.12 3.60 20.62
C LEU A 133 0.91 4.70 21.33
N LEU A 134 0.42 5.94 21.31
CA LEU A 134 1.08 7.05 22.01
C LEU A 134 1.18 6.86 23.53
N ASN A 135 0.33 6.01 24.10
CA ASN A 135 0.34 5.67 25.53
C ASN A 135 0.94 4.28 25.82
N ASP A 136 1.40 3.54 24.80
CA ASP A 136 2.05 2.24 24.99
C ASP A 136 3.55 2.44 25.25
N PRO A 137 4.07 2.07 26.44
CA PRO A 137 5.50 2.26 26.76
C PRO A 137 6.44 1.38 25.90
N LEU A 138 5.92 0.44 25.13
CA LEU A 138 6.69 -0.39 24.20
C LEU A 138 6.67 0.14 22.78
N TYR A 139 5.86 1.19 22.48
CA TYR A 139 5.83 1.76 21.14
C TYR A 139 7.19 2.36 20.75
N ASN A 140 7.79 1.87 19.67
CA ASN A 140 9.11 2.30 19.20
C ASN A 140 9.06 3.41 18.13
N GLY A 141 7.87 3.84 17.72
CA GLY A 141 7.70 4.97 16.81
C GLY A 141 7.86 6.31 17.53
N ILE A 142 7.82 7.39 16.76
CA ILE A 142 7.85 8.73 17.32
C ILE A 142 6.57 9.02 18.10
N GLU A 143 6.71 9.31 19.39
CA GLU A 143 5.60 9.62 20.32
C GLU A 143 5.05 11.03 20.08
N ARG A 144 4.50 11.27 18.89
CA ARG A 144 3.85 12.54 18.54
C ARG A 144 2.73 12.32 17.52
N LYS A 145 1.82 13.31 17.47
CA LYS A 145 0.80 13.34 16.43
C LYS A 145 1.43 13.41 15.04
N ARG A 146 0.77 12.76 14.08
CA ARG A 146 1.21 12.63 12.70
C ARG A 146 1.50 13.99 12.05
N VAL A 147 2.70 14.12 11.50
CA VAL A 147 3.12 15.29 10.71
C VAL A 147 2.38 15.31 9.38
N ARG A 148 2.07 16.51 8.90
CA ARG A 148 1.40 16.74 7.62
C ARG A 148 1.94 17.97 6.92
N GLY A 149 1.53 18.17 5.64
CA GLY A 149 1.88 19.34 4.85
C GLY A 149 3.37 19.35 4.46
N GLU A 150 3.95 20.54 4.39
CA GLU A 150 5.30 20.76 3.84
C GLU A 150 6.39 19.94 4.53
N GLU A 151 6.28 19.71 5.82
CA GLU A 151 7.28 18.93 6.56
C GLU A 151 7.24 17.45 6.14
N TYR A 152 6.04 16.90 5.98
CA TYR A 152 5.82 15.55 5.46
C TYR A 152 6.33 15.43 4.01
N ASP A 153 5.94 16.40 3.17
CA ASP A 153 6.28 16.40 1.75
C ASP A 153 7.80 16.49 1.53
N ALA A 154 8.48 17.27 2.36
CA ALA A 154 9.94 17.38 2.31
C ALA A 154 10.64 16.05 2.68
N LEU A 155 10.16 15.32 3.70
CA LEU A 155 10.70 14.00 4.03
C LEU A 155 10.46 13.00 2.90
N PHE A 156 9.23 12.97 2.36
CA PHE A 156 8.89 12.06 1.27
C PHE A 156 9.71 12.33 0.01
N ALA A 157 9.86 13.60 -0.36
CA ALA A 157 10.69 14.02 -1.50
C ALA A 157 12.16 13.62 -1.32
N GLU A 158 12.72 13.82 -0.12
CA GLU A 158 14.08 13.40 0.21
C GLU A 158 14.23 11.88 0.13
N PHE A 159 13.26 11.12 0.64
CA PHE A 159 13.25 9.66 0.58
C PHE A 159 13.26 9.17 -0.88
N ILE A 160 12.36 9.69 -1.74
CA ILE A 160 12.30 9.31 -3.15
C ILE A 160 13.59 9.63 -3.89
N ALA A 161 14.16 10.82 -3.67
CA ALA A 161 15.42 11.22 -4.28
C ALA A 161 16.56 10.29 -3.85
N ALA A 162 16.69 10.05 -2.55
CA ALA A 162 17.72 9.20 -1.98
C ALA A 162 17.58 7.73 -2.43
N ALA A 163 16.37 7.18 -2.47
CA ALA A 163 16.12 5.81 -2.92
C ALA A 163 16.54 5.59 -4.37
N ASN A 164 16.21 6.51 -5.28
CA ASN A 164 16.62 6.42 -6.69
C ASN A 164 18.12 6.63 -6.88
N GLU A 165 18.77 7.42 -6.03
CA GLU A 165 20.22 7.66 -6.10
C GLU A 165 21.03 6.48 -5.55
N VAL A 166 20.63 5.91 -4.41
CA VAL A 166 21.32 4.80 -3.74
C VAL A 166 21.04 3.47 -4.45
N PHE A 167 19.82 3.28 -4.96
CA PHE A 167 19.39 2.05 -5.64
C PHE A 167 18.84 2.36 -7.04
N PRO A 168 19.71 2.65 -8.03
CA PRO A 168 19.26 3.01 -9.37
C PRO A 168 18.35 1.95 -10.01
N GLY A 169 17.17 2.36 -10.47
CA GLY A 169 16.19 1.48 -11.10
C GLY A 169 15.36 0.63 -10.10
N VAL A 170 15.39 0.96 -8.82
CA VAL A 170 14.54 0.33 -7.81
C VAL A 170 13.06 0.64 -8.09
N VAL A 171 12.21 -0.35 -7.89
CA VAL A 171 10.75 -0.16 -7.89
C VAL A 171 10.30 0.24 -6.49
N ILE A 172 9.55 1.32 -6.37
CA ILE A 172 9.02 1.82 -5.11
C ILE A 172 7.51 1.60 -5.09
N GLN A 173 7.04 0.80 -4.15
CA GLN A 173 5.63 0.57 -3.91
C GLN A 173 5.17 1.33 -2.67
N LEU A 174 4.14 2.16 -2.84
CA LEU A 174 3.38 2.72 -1.73
C LEU A 174 2.38 1.67 -1.22
N GLU A 175 2.29 1.55 0.11
CA GLU A 175 1.42 0.58 0.78
C GLU A 175 0.80 1.20 2.03
N ASP A 176 -0.52 1.11 2.16
CA ASP A 176 -1.28 1.54 3.35
C ASP A 176 -1.04 3.03 3.75
N PHE A 177 -0.87 3.90 2.78
CA PHE A 177 -0.95 5.35 2.99
C PHE A 177 -2.41 5.76 3.16
N GLY A 178 -2.67 6.85 3.88
CA GLY A 178 -4.03 7.36 3.96
C GLY A 178 -4.44 8.12 2.70
N ASN A 179 -5.75 8.16 2.39
CA ASN A 179 -6.31 8.85 1.21
C ASN A 179 -5.80 10.30 1.03
N THR A 180 -5.44 10.97 2.11
CA THR A 180 -4.90 12.34 2.08
C THR A 180 -3.57 12.42 1.34
N ASN A 181 -2.77 11.36 1.43
CA ASN A 181 -1.43 11.27 0.85
C ASN A 181 -1.38 10.38 -0.39
N ALA A 182 -1.99 9.20 -0.38
CA ALA A 182 -1.86 8.17 -1.43
C ALA A 182 -2.09 8.73 -2.84
N PHE A 183 -3.24 9.33 -3.12
CA PHE A 183 -3.57 9.83 -4.46
C PHE A 183 -2.64 10.93 -4.94
N ARG A 184 -2.29 11.89 -4.07
CA ARG A 184 -1.41 13.00 -4.47
C ARG A 184 0.03 12.55 -4.67
N LEU A 185 0.54 11.68 -3.81
CA LEU A 185 1.89 11.14 -3.94
C LEU A 185 2.02 10.29 -5.22
N LEU A 186 1.03 9.43 -5.49
CA LEU A 186 1.00 8.69 -6.74
C LEU A 186 1.00 9.62 -7.96
N ALA A 187 0.13 10.66 -7.96
CA ALA A 187 0.05 11.62 -9.05
C ALA A 187 1.35 12.41 -9.25
N ASP A 188 2.01 12.80 -8.16
CA ASP A 188 3.22 13.63 -8.21
C ASP A 188 4.47 12.85 -8.63
N TYR A 189 4.54 11.54 -8.36
CA TYR A 189 5.79 10.78 -8.51
C TYR A 189 5.76 9.67 -9.56
N ARG A 190 4.59 9.14 -9.97
CA ARG A 190 4.48 8.02 -10.92
C ARG A 190 5.19 8.22 -12.25
N ASP A 191 5.29 9.47 -12.72
CA ASP A 191 5.93 9.82 -13.98
C ASP A 191 7.38 10.31 -13.80
N ARG A 192 7.88 10.37 -12.54
CA ARG A 192 9.24 10.84 -12.21
C ARG A 192 10.19 9.71 -11.84
N CYS A 193 9.66 8.60 -11.33
CA CYS A 193 10.44 7.42 -10.96
C CYS A 193 9.58 6.17 -11.09
N CYS A 194 10.19 4.99 -10.96
CA CYS A 194 9.46 3.72 -10.99
C CYS A 194 8.70 3.53 -9.68
N LEU A 195 7.53 4.16 -9.58
CA LEU A 195 6.69 4.18 -8.40
C LEU A 195 5.25 3.80 -8.74
N PHE A 196 4.62 3.01 -7.89
CA PHE A 196 3.19 2.72 -7.94
C PHE A 196 2.59 2.63 -6.53
N ASP A 197 1.26 2.69 -6.45
CA ASP A 197 0.48 2.50 -5.24
C ASP A 197 -0.38 1.25 -5.39
N ASP A 198 -0.16 0.25 -4.52
CA ASP A 198 -0.83 -1.04 -4.64
C ASP A 198 -2.31 -0.97 -4.22
N ASP A 199 -2.64 -0.15 -3.22
CA ASP A 199 -4.02 0.03 -2.74
C ASP A 199 -4.92 0.68 -3.80
N ILE A 200 -4.34 1.53 -4.66
CA ILE A 200 -5.02 2.17 -5.79
C ILE A 200 -4.92 1.30 -7.04
N GLN A 201 -3.71 1.04 -7.52
CA GLN A 201 -3.45 0.46 -8.83
C GLN A 201 -3.48 -1.07 -8.82
N GLY A 202 -2.83 -1.72 -7.86
CA GLY A 202 -2.80 -3.18 -7.75
C GLY A 202 -4.19 -3.75 -7.45
N THR A 203 -4.88 -3.18 -6.47
CA THR A 203 -6.24 -3.54 -6.10
C THR A 203 -7.22 -3.33 -7.27
N GLY A 204 -7.09 -2.20 -7.98
CA GLY A 204 -7.88 -1.92 -9.17
C GLY A 204 -7.63 -2.94 -10.28
N ALA A 205 -6.36 -3.25 -10.55
CA ALA A 205 -5.96 -4.18 -11.61
C ALA A 205 -6.50 -5.60 -11.37
N VAL A 206 -6.34 -6.15 -10.17
CA VAL A 206 -6.82 -7.50 -9.84
C VAL A 206 -8.35 -7.58 -9.87
N THR A 207 -9.03 -6.53 -9.41
CA THR A 207 -10.50 -6.47 -9.42
C THR A 207 -11.04 -6.43 -10.84
N VAL A 208 -10.51 -5.58 -11.70
CA VAL A 208 -10.95 -5.48 -13.12
C VAL A 208 -10.60 -6.74 -13.89
N ALA A 209 -9.45 -7.36 -13.63
CA ALA A 209 -9.11 -8.67 -14.20
C ALA A 209 -10.15 -9.75 -13.83
N GLY A 210 -10.62 -9.74 -12.57
CA GLY A 210 -11.71 -10.61 -12.11
C GLY A 210 -13.03 -10.33 -12.85
N ILE A 211 -13.39 -9.05 -13.04
CA ILE A 211 -14.60 -8.65 -13.79
C ILE A 211 -14.51 -9.12 -15.25
N ILE A 212 -13.37 -8.90 -15.92
CA ILE A 212 -13.17 -9.35 -17.31
C ILE A 212 -13.29 -10.88 -17.41
N SER A 213 -12.72 -11.60 -16.43
CA SER A 213 -12.83 -13.06 -16.38
C SER A 213 -14.28 -13.52 -16.18
N ALA A 214 -15.03 -12.84 -15.32
CA ALA A 214 -16.45 -13.11 -15.13
C ALA A 214 -17.26 -12.87 -16.41
N MET A 215 -16.94 -11.83 -17.19
CA MET A 215 -17.61 -11.59 -18.49
C MET A 215 -17.38 -12.75 -19.46
N ARG A 216 -16.18 -13.32 -19.49
CA ARG A 216 -15.91 -14.52 -20.33
C ARG A 216 -16.73 -15.72 -19.92
N LEU A 217 -16.93 -15.93 -18.61
CA LEU A 217 -17.71 -17.07 -18.10
C LEU A 217 -19.23 -16.91 -18.32
N THR A 218 -19.72 -15.67 -18.17
CA THR A 218 -21.18 -15.37 -18.30
C THR A 218 -21.62 -15.06 -19.73
N GLY A 219 -20.69 -14.90 -20.68
CA GLY A 219 -20.98 -14.39 -22.01
C GLY A 219 -21.39 -12.91 -22.02
N GLY A 220 -21.06 -12.17 -20.95
CA GLY A 220 -21.39 -10.76 -20.81
C GLY A 220 -20.49 -9.86 -21.67
N ASP A 221 -20.94 -8.63 -21.84
CA ASP A 221 -20.24 -7.57 -22.58
C ASP A 221 -19.77 -6.52 -21.57
N LEU A 222 -18.45 -6.32 -21.47
CA LEU A 222 -17.84 -5.37 -20.53
C LEU A 222 -18.38 -3.95 -20.76
N THR A 223 -18.59 -3.56 -22.01
CA THR A 223 -19.04 -2.23 -22.40
C THR A 223 -20.46 -1.88 -21.93
N LYS A 224 -21.23 -2.88 -21.51
CA LYS A 224 -22.60 -2.74 -20.99
C LYS A 224 -22.67 -2.75 -19.47
N GLN A 225 -21.55 -3.04 -18.79
CA GLN A 225 -21.54 -3.14 -17.34
C GLN A 225 -21.54 -1.76 -16.67
N LYS A 226 -22.16 -1.72 -15.49
CA LYS A 226 -22.07 -0.60 -14.54
C LYS A 226 -21.58 -1.16 -13.22
N LEU A 227 -20.68 -0.43 -12.57
CA LEU A 227 -20.16 -0.81 -11.26
C LEU A 227 -20.70 0.11 -10.18
N LEU A 228 -21.10 -0.47 -9.08
CA LEU A 228 -21.46 0.24 -7.86
C LEU A 228 -20.46 -0.14 -6.77
N PHE A 229 -19.75 0.86 -6.25
CA PHE A 229 -18.76 0.69 -5.20
C PHE A 229 -19.34 1.09 -3.85
N LEU A 230 -19.31 0.17 -2.90
CA LEU A 230 -19.58 0.49 -1.50
C LEU A 230 -18.25 0.84 -0.82
N GLY A 231 -17.83 2.07 -0.99
CA GLY A 231 -16.55 2.66 -0.60
C GLY A 231 -15.99 3.53 -1.72
N ALA A 232 -15.55 4.74 -1.41
CA ALA A 232 -14.96 5.71 -2.34
C ALA A 232 -13.56 6.14 -1.86
N GLY A 233 -12.80 5.18 -1.34
CA GLY A 233 -11.38 5.30 -1.00
C GLY A 233 -10.50 4.78 -2.14
N GLU A 234 -9.25 4.47 -1.82
CA GLU A 234 -8.20 4.04 -2.75
C GLU A 234 -8.64 2.86 -3.62
N ALA A 235 -9.08 1.76 -3.02
CA ALA A 235 -9.52 0.57 -3.74
C ALA A 235 -10.72 0.83 -4.67
N GLY A 236 -11.72 1.59 -4.21
CA GLY A 236 -12.92 1.90 -5.00
C GLY A 236 -12.60 2.80 -6.18
N VAL A 237 -11.90 3.90 -5.94
CA VAL A 237 -11.53 4.86 -6.99
C VAL A 237 -10.51 4.24 -7.94
N GLY A 238 -9.47 3.57 -7.43
CA GLY A 238 -8.47 2.90 -8.28
C GLY A 238 -9.10 1.84 -9.19
N THR A 239 -10.07 1.06 -8.68
CA THR A 239 -10.82 0.12 -9.51
C THR A 239 -11.67 0.83 -10.55
N ALA A 240 -12.33 1.94 -10.20
CA ALA A 240 -13.13 2.74 -11.14
C ALA A 240 -12.26 3.33 -12.25
N ASP A 241 -11.04 3.81 -11.93
CA ASP A 241 -10.09 4.33 -12.91
C ASP A 241 -9.68 3.25 -13.91
N ILE A 242 -9.26 2.06 -13.44
CA ILE A 242 -8.84 0.96 -14.32
C ILE A 242 -10.02 0.41 -15.13
N PHE A 243 -11.21 0.33 -14.53
CA PHE A 243 -12.41 -0.08 -15.25
C PHE A 243 -12.77 0.92 -16.35
N CYS A 244 -12.70 2.22 -16.06
CA CYS A 244 -12.90 3.28 -17.06
C CYS A 244 -11.91 3.15 -18.22
N GLU A 245 -10.63 2.94 -17.92
CA GLU A 245 -9.60 2.72 -18.95
C GLU A 245 -9.88 1.48 -19.80
N ALA A 246 -10.28 0.36 -19.18
CA ALA A 246 -10.65 -0.86 -19.90
C ALA A 246 -11.85 -0.63 -20.84
N LEU A 247 -12.84 0.17 -20.42
CA LEU A 247 -13.98 0.56 -21.26
C LEU A 247 -13.55 1.43 -22.44
N ILE A 248 -12.64 2.39 -22.21
CA ILE A 248 -12.11 3.27 -23.28
C ILE A 248 -11.36 2.43 -24.31
N GLN A 249 -10.51 1.50 -23.87
CA GLN A 249 -9.81 0.56 -24.77
C GLN A 249 -10.78 -0.35 -25.54
N ALA A 250 -11.95 -0.65 -24.98
CA ALA A 250 -13.03 -1.36 -25.65
C ALA A 250 -13.91 -0.47 -26.57
N GLY A 251 -13.56 0.81 -26.74
CA GLY A 251 -14.21 1.75 -27.66
C GLY A 251 -15.33 2.60 -27.05
N VAL A 252 -15.51 2.59 -25.74
CA VAL A 252 -16.47 3.47 -25.05
C VAL A 252 -15.87 4.88 -24.94
N ALA A 253 -16.70 5.92 -25.18
CA ALA A 253 -16.24 7.29 -25.02
C ALA A 253 -15.85 7.60 -23.55
N PRO A 254 -14.80 8.41 -23.28
CA PRO A 254 -14.29 8.63 -21.93
C PRO A 254 -15.33 9.10 -20.91
N ASP A 255 -16.21 10.03 -21.29
CA ASP A 255 -17.26 10.53 -20.40
C ASP A 255 -18.31 9.48 -20.09
N GLU A 256 -18.68 8.64 -21.09
CA GLU A 256 -19.60 7.53 -20.88
C GLU A 256 -18.95 6.44 -20.02
N ALA A 257 -17.67 6.16 -20.21
CA ALA A 257 -16.93 5.18 -19.41
C ALA A 257 -16.95 5.56 -17.92
N ARG A 258 -16.69 6.86 -17.60
CA ARG A 258 -16.78 7.34 -16.22
C ARG A 258 -18.17 7.19 -15.63
N ARG A 259 -19.23 7.47 -16.39
CA ARG A 259 -20.63 7.32 -15.94
C ARG A 259 -21.03 5.88 -15.64
N ARG A 260 -20.21 4.88 -15.96
CA ARG A 260 -20.45 3.47 -15.64
C ARG A 260 -20.05 3.12 -14.20
N SER A 261 -19.32 3.97 -13.50
CA SER A 261 -18.90 3.74 -12.11
C SER A 261 -19.66 4.67 -11.16
N TRP A 262 -20.27 4.08 -10.13
CA TRP A 262 -21.04 4.76 -9.10
C TRP A 262 -20.39 4.48 -7.75
N LEU A 263 -20.08 5.50 -6.96
CA LEU A 263 -19.40 5.35 -5.69
C LEU A 263 -20.28 5.81 -4.53
N PHE A 264 -20.31 5.01 -3.48
CA PHE A 264 -20.88 5.37 -2.18
C PHE A 264 -19.75 5.57 -1.18
N ASP A 265 -19.85 6.61 -0.35
CA ASP A 265 -19.02 6.79 0.82
C ASP A 265 -19.87 6.83 2.11
N SER A 266 -19.24 7.12 3.25
CA SER A 266 -19.92 7.15 4.56
C SER A 266 -21.07 8.17 4.64
N THR A 267 -21.14 9.13 3.71
CA THR A 267 -22.19 10.18 3.66
C THR A 267 -23.18 9.96 2.53
N GLY A 268 -23.06 8.87 1.75
CA GLY A 268 -24.01 8.51 0.69
C GLY A 268 -23.40 8.47 -0.70
N LEU A 269 -24.25 8.53 -1.72
CA LEU A 269 -23.85 8.50 -3.12
C LEU A 269 -22.99 9.72 -3.47
N VAL A 270 -21.90 9.50 -4.20
CA VAL A 270 -21.03 10.57 -4.72
C VAL A 270 -21.70 11.19 -5.94
N VAL A 271 -22.22 12.40 -5.77
CA VAL A 271 -22.94 13.16 -6.81
C VAL A 271 -22.44 14.60 -6.89
N ALA A 272 -22.65 15.24 -8.03
CA ALA A 272 -22.10 16.57 -8.35
C ALA A 272 -22.59 17.69 -7.40
N GLU A 273 -23.82 17.56 -6.86
CA GLU A 273 -24.40 18.53 -5.96
C GLU A 273 -23.83 18.50 -4.54
N ARG A 274 -23.06 17.46 -4.20
CA ARG A 274 -22.42 17.36 -2.88
C ARG A 274 -21.24 18.31 -2.75
N SER A 275 -21.29 19.15 -1.72
CA SER A 275 -20.16 19.99 -1.33
C SER A 275 -19.10 19.16 -0.55
N GLY A 276 -17.83 19.60 -0.62
CA GLY A 276 -16.75 19.04 0.19
C GLY A 276 -16.27 17.65 -0.25
N LEU A 277 -16.53 17.26 -1.49
CA LEU A 277 -15.97 16.04 -2.06
C LEU A 277 -14.43 16.12 -2.14
N ALA A 278 -13.77 15.07 -1.73
CA ALA A 278 -12.33 14.95 -1.92
C ALA A 278 -11.97 14.90 -3.42
N PRO A 279 -10.81 15.49 -3.83
CA PRO A 279 -10.44 15.60 -5.25
C PRO A 279 -10.51 14.30 -6.04
N HIS A 280 -10.09 13.18 -5.47
CA HIS A 280 -10.12 11.87 -6.12
C HIS A 280 -11.54 11.36 -6.43
N LYS A 281 -12.58 11.89 -5.80
CA LYS A 281 -13.98 11.51 -6.03
C LYS A 281 -14.64 12.35 -7.13
N LEU A 282 -14.13 13.55 -7.41
CA LEU A 282 -14.74 14.49 -8.36
C LEU A 282 -14.96 13.90 -9.77
N PRO A 283 -14.05 13.10 -10.35
CA PRO A 283 -14.25 12.49 -11.67
C PRO A 283 -15.48 11.57 -11.76
N TYR A 284 -15.95 11.08 -10.61
CA TYR A 284 -17.09 10.15 -10.47
C TYR A 284 -18.30 10.77 -9.81
N ALA A 285 -18.31 12.08 -9.60
CA ALA A 285 -19.44 12.81 -9.07
C ALA A 285 -20.44 13.11 -10.21
N HIS A 286 -21.41 12.20 -10.40
CA HIS A 286 -22.38 12.32 -11.47
C HIS A 286 -23.48 13.32 -11.13
N GLU A 287 -24.06 13.95 -12.16
CA GLU A 287 -25.36 14.58 -12.03
C GLU A 287 -26.39 13.49 -11.75
N HIS A 288 -27.17 13.65 -10.70
CA HIS A 288 -28.24 12.72 -10.36
C HIS A 288 -29.57 13.30 -10.83
N PRO A 289 -30.41 12.53 -11.60
CA PRO A 289 -31.72 12.99 -12.02
C PRO A 289 -32.69 13.12 -10.85
#